data_404fbb14f3b25d1d9beea9b819ca0988
#
_entry.id   404fbb14f3b25d1d9beea9b819ca0988
#
_cell.length_a   1.000
_cell.length_b   1.000
_cell.length_c   1.000
_cell.angle_alpha   90.00
_cell.angle_beta   90.00
_cell.angle_gamma   90.00
#
_symmetry.space_group_name_H-M   'P 1'
#
loop_
_entity.id
_entity.type
_entity.pdbx_description
1 polymer ?
#
loop_
_entity_poly.entity_id
_entity_poly.type
_entity_poly.pdbx_seq_one_letter_code
_entity_poly.pdbx_strand_id
1 'polypeptide(L)'
;MKIAFEPELSADVRQRVELGVDLHNVAVTQLPDFYAVALLLRDDDGTVRGGLLGDIWGGWLHVSFLWVDAPLRHRGWASKLVRAAEKYAVAHGAHDVHLETFSFQARPLYEKLGYTVFATLDDFPPGHQKFFLRKRLTTEGHRGSPRK
;
A
#
# COMPACT_ATOMS: atom_id res chain seq x y z
N MET A 1 26.01 4.82 -26.60
CA MET A 1 25.23 4.79 -25.34
C MET A 1 26.18 4.78 -24.16
N LYS A 2 25.81 5.43 -23.05
CA LYS A 2 26.61 5.47 -21.83
C LYS A 2 25.70 5.49 -20.59
N ILE A 3 26.23 5.01 -19.47
CA ILE A 3 25.54 5.08 -18.15
C ILE A 3 26.21 6.20 -17.37
N ALA A 4 25.42 7.05 -16.75
CA ALA A 4 25.89 8.15 -15.91
C ALA A 4 24.99 8.29 -14.68
N PHE A 5 25.56 8.79 -13.59
CA PHE A 5 24.81 9.18 -12.40
C PHE A 5 24.15 10.54 -12.64
N GLU A 6 22.89 10.63 -12.23
CA GLU A 6 22.11 11.88 -12.22
C GLU A 6 21.91 12.29 -10.76
N PRO A 7 22.72 13.21 -10.21
CA PRO A 7 22.61 13.60 -8.81
C PRO A 7 21.30 14.34 -8.51
N GLU A 8 20.70 14.99 -9.51
CA GLU A 8 19.41 15.64 -9.40
C GLU A 8 18.50 15.14 -10.52
N LEU A 9 17.59 14.25 -10.18
CA LEU A 9 16.67 13.67 -11.15
C LEU A 9 15.45 14.58 -11.32
N SER A 10 15.24 15.07 -12.55
CA SER A 10 14.05 15.84 -12.89
C SER A 10 12.79 14.96 -12.90
N ALA A 11 11.63 15.58 -12.63
CA ALA A 11 10.34 14.89 -12.66
C ALA A 11 10.07 14.26 -14.03
N ASP A 12 10.41 14.93 -15.11
CA ASP A 12 10.18 14.46 -16.48
C ASP A 12 11.01 13.20 -16.77
N VAL A 13 12.26 13.16 -16.37
CA VAL A 13 13.14 12.00 -16.57
C VAL A 13 12.65 10.82 -15.71
N ARG A 14 12.26 11.07 -14.47
CA ARG A 14 11.63 10.05 -13.61
C ARG A 14 10.41 9.44 -14.31
N GLN A 15 9.50 10.30 -14.73
CA GLN A 15 8.27 9.87 -15.42
C GLN A 15 8.55 9.07 -16.70
N ARG A 16 9.60 9.45 -17.44
CA ARG A 16 10.00 8.71 -18.65
C ARG A 16 10.41 7.27 -18.33
N VAL A 17 11.12 7.06 -17.24
CA VAL A 17 11.53 5.72 -16.77
C VAL A 17 10.30 4.92 -16.32
N GLU A 18 9.47 5.54 -15.47
CA GLU A 18 8.24 4.91 -14.96
C GLU A 18 7.30 4.51 -16.09
N LEU A 19 7.07 5.41 -17.05
CA LEU A 19 6.23 5.13 -18.23
C LEU A 19 6.77 3.96 -19.05
N GLY A 20 8.10 3.85 -19.18
CA GLY A 20 8.71 2.73 -19.90
C GLY A 20 8.37 1.38 -19.27
N VAL A 21 8.34 1.31 -17.95
CA VAL A 21 7.94 0.10 -17.21
C VAL A 21 6.43 -0.14 -17.37
N ASP A 22 5.61 0.89 -17.19
CA ASP A 22 4.15 0.78 -17.24
C ASP A 22 3.67 0.31 -18.60
N LEU A 23 4.21 0.87 -19.69
CA LEU A 23 3.87 0.45 -21.04
C LEU A 23 4.22 -1.01 -21.31
N HIS A 24 5.37 -1.47 -20.79
CA HIS A 24 5.74 -2.87 -20.89
C HIS A 24 4.76 -3.77 -20.13
N ASN A 25 4.42 -3.39 -18.90
CA ASN A 25 3.49 -4.13 -18.07
C ASN A 25 2.12 -4.26 -18.74
N VAL A 26 1.59 -3.16 -19.27
CA VAL A 26 0.30 -3.16 -19.99
C VAL A 26 0.37 -4.04 -21.22
N ALA A 27 1.46 -3.97 -21.98
CA ALA A 27 1.62 -4.77 -23.20
C ALA A 27 1.63 -6.29 -22.89
N VAL A 28 2.21 -6.69 -21.77
CA VAL A 28 2.30 -8.09 -21.37
C VAL A 28 1.02 -8.60 -20.70
N THR A 29 0.45 -7.81 -19.77
CA THR A 29 -0.67 -8.25 -18.95
C THR A 29 -2.03 -7.88 -19.53
N GLN A 30 -2.08 -6.88 -20.38
CA GLN A 30 -3.29 -6.24 -20.89
C GLN A 30 -4.20 -5.70 -19.78
N LEU A 31 -3.65 -5.51 -18.60
CA LEU A 31 -4.36 -4.85 -17.51
C LEU A 31 -4.25 -3.34 -17.69
N PRO A 32 -5.34 -2.62 -17.38
CA PRO A 32 -5.33 -1.16 -17.42
C PRO A 32 -4.44 -0.60 -16.30
N ASP A 33 -4.38 0.73 -16.25
CA ASP A 33 -3.66 1.46 -15.20
C ASP A 33 -4.13 1.07 -13.80
N PHE A 34 -3.26 1.28 -12.83
CA PHE A 34 -3.60 1.09 -11.43
C PHE A 34 -4.51 2.21 -10.93
N TYR A 35 -5.28 1.91 -9.89
CA TYR A 35 -6.09 2.91 -9.18
C TYR A 35 -5.31 3.44 -7.99
N ALA A 36 -5.05 4.75 -7.96
CA ALA A 36 -4.48 5.38 -6.77
C ALA A 36 -5.52 5.40 -5.65
N VAL A 37 -5.08 5.12 -4.43
CA VAL A 37 -5.91 5.16 -3.21
C VAL A 37 -5.38 6.23 -2.30
N ALA A 38 -6.23 7.17 -1.92
CA ALA A 38 -5.90 8.20 -0.95
C ALA A 38 -7.10 8.39 0.00
N LEU A 39 -6.93 7.99 1.24
CA LEU A 39 -7.91 8.20 2.31
C LEU A 39 -7.32 9.15 3.32
N LEU A 40 -7.97 10.28 3.55
CA LEU A 40 -7.46 11.32 4.42
C LEU A 40 -8.35 11.49 5.65
N LEU A 41 -7.70 11.60 6.80
CA LEU A 41 -8.32 12.01 8.05
C LEU A 41 -8.13 13.50 8.21
N ARG A 42 -9.22 14.24 8.18
CA ARG A 42 -9.22 15.70 8.34
C ARG A 42 -10.01 16.08 9.59
N ASP A 43 -9.58 17.14 10.24
CA ASP A 43 -10.37 17.75 11.31
C ASP A 43 -11.40 18.77 10.73
N ASP A 44 -12.14 19.42 11.62
CA ASP A 44 -13.25 20.30 11.21
C ASP A 44 -12.80 21.52 10.39
N ASP A 45 -11.55 21.96 10.52
CA ASP A 45 -11.02 23.05 9.73
C ASP A 45 -10.37 22.61 8.41
N GLY A 46 -10.42 21.31 8.12
CA GLY A 46 -9.86 20.73 6.90
C GLY A 46 -8.40 20.33 6.98
N THR A 47 -7.74 20.52 8.12
CA THR A 47 -6.35 20.12 8.30
C THR A 47 -6.19 18.61 8.23
N VAL A 48 -5.21 18.11 7.47
CA VAL A 48 -4.92 16.69 7.38
C VAL A 48 -4.23 16.24 8.67
N ARG A 49 -4.85 15.29 9.35
CA ARG A 49 -4.40 14.74 10.62
C ARG A 49 -4.00 13.27 10.52
N GLY A 50 -4.14 12.69 9.35
CA GLY A 50 -3.75 11.33 9.07
C GLY A 50 -4.14 10.92 7.67
N GLY A 51 -3.76 9.73 7.27
CA GLY A 51 -4.14 9.20 5.97
C GLY A 51 -3.49 7.89 5.63
N LEU A 52 -4.03 7.29 4.58
CA LEU A 52 -3.50 6.09 3.96
C LEU A 52 -3.37 6.35 2.47
N LEU A 53 -2.19 6.08 1.94
CA LEU A 53 -1.92 6.16 0.51
C LEU A 53 -1.52 4.79 0.00
N GLY A 54 -1.97 4.46 -1.20
CA GLY A 54 -1.66 3.20 -1.82
C GLY A 54 -2.14 3.15 -3.26
N ASP A 55 -2.15 1.96 -3.82
CA ASP A 55 -2.65 1.71 -5.17
C ASP A 55 -3.24 0.31 -5.29
N ILE A 56 -4.08 0.11 -6.29
CA ILE A 56 -4.70 -1.16 -6.63
C ILE A 56 -4.31 -1.52 -8.05
N TRP A 57 -3.67 -2.66 -8.21
CA TRP A 57 -3.31 -3.17 -9.52
C TRP A 57 -3.22 -4.70 -9.49
N GLY A 58 -3.63 -5.36 -10.56
CA GLY A 58 -3.50 -6.80 -10.68
C GLY A 58 -4.20 -7.62 -9.59
N GLY A 59 -5.27 -7.07 -9.00
CA GLY A 59 -6.03 -7.75 -7.94
C GLY A 59 -5.48 -7.53 -6.52
N TRP A 60 -4.48 -6.67 -6.36
CA TRP A 60 -3.84 -6.39 -5.08
C TRP A 60 -3.94 -4.91 -4.71
N LEU A 61 -4.22 -4.66 -3.43
CA LEU A 61 -3.99 -3.36 -2.82
C LEU A 61 -2.58 -3.35 -2.24
N HIS A 62 -1.78 -2.36 -2.61
CA HIS A 62 -0.54 -2.04 -1.93
C HIS A 62 -0.75 -0.80 -1.06
N VAL A 63 -0.54 -0.92 0.23
CA VAL A 63 -0.54 0.22 1.15
C VAL A 63 0.89 0.75 1.21
N SER A 64 1.09 1.96 0.69
CA SER A 64 2.41 2.59 0.63
C SER A 64 2.72 3.40 1.89
N PHE A 65 1.71 4.10 2.43
CA PHE A 65 1.86 4.95 3.61
C PHE A 65 0.61 4.88 4.48
N LEU A 66 0.81 4.80 5.78
CA LEU A 66 -0.22 4.96 6.80
C LEU A 66 0.34 5.85 7.90
N TRP A 67 -0.35 6.95 8.18
CA TRP A 67 0.06 7.89 9.21
C TRP A 67 -1.16 8.44 9.94
N VAL A 68 -1.04 8.56 11.24
CA VAL A 68 -1.99 9.28 12.11
C VAL A 68 -1.20 10.21 13.01
N ASP A 69 -1.62 11.45 13.05
CA ASP A 69 -0.98 12.47 13.87
C ASP A 69 -0.94 12.06 15.34
N ALA A 70 0.18 12.33 16.02
CA ALA A 70 0.46 11.82 17.35
C ALA A 70 -0.68 12.04 18.37
N PRO A 71 -1.32 13.24 18.46
CA PRO A 71 -2.41 13.45 19.41
C PRO A 71 -3.66 12.58 19.17
N LEU A 72 -3.80 12.01 17.97
CA LEU A 72 -4.96 11.20 17.57
C LEU A 72 -4.68 9.70 17.62
N ARG A 73 -3.46 9.28 17.96
CA ARG A 73 -3.09 7.87 18.05
C ARG A 73 -3.81 7.18 19.20
N HIS A 74 -3.87 5.84 19.14
CA HIS A 74 -4.53 4.97 20.14
C HIS A 74 -6.04 5.22 20.27
N ARG A 75 -6.68 5.76 19.24
CA ARG A 75 -8.12 6.00 19.16
C ARG A 75 -8.82 5.20 18.07
N GLY A 76 -8.09 4.28 17.43
CA GLY A 76 -8.64 3.42 16.37
C GLY A 76 -8.66 4.01 14.96
N TRP A 77 -8.10 5.19 14.74
CA TRP A 77 -8.12 5.84 13.42
C TRP A 77 -7.32 5.07 12.36
N ALA A 78 -6.17 4.55 12.73
CA ALA A 78 -5.35 3.74 11.82
C ALA A 78 -6.11 2.50 11.35
N SER A 79 -6.77 1.78 12.26
CA SER A 79 -7.61 0.62 11.92
C SER A 79 -8.76 1.01 11.00
N LYS A 80 -9.41 2.14 11.24
CA LYS A 80 -10.50 2.65 10.38
C LYS A 80 -10.02 2.97 8.98
N LEU A 81 -8.84 3.59 8.85
CA LEU A 81 -8.24 3.89 7.56
C LEU A 81 -7.92 2.61 6.78
N VAL A 82 -7.32 1.62 7.43
CA VAL A 82 -7.00 0.34 6.79
C VAL A 82 -8.26 -0.38 6.33
N ARG A 83 -9.28 -0.48 7.19
CA ARG A 83 -10.55 -1.13 6.83
C ARG A 83 -11.27 -0.40 5.70
N ALA A 84 -11.26 0.92 5.69
CA ALA A 84 -11.84 1.70 4.59
C ALA A 84 -11.10 1.46 3.28
N ALA A 85 -9.76 1.36 3.31
CA ALA A 85 -8.95 1.03 2.15
C ALA A 85 -9.24 -0.39 1.64
N GLU A 86 -9.36 -1.36 2.53
CA GLU A 86 -9.72 -2.73 2.18
C GLU A 86 -11.09 -2.81 1.50
N LYS A 87 -12.07 -2.12 2.04
CA LYS A 87 -13.42 -2.05 1.46
C LYS A 87 -13.41 -1.41 0.07
N TYR A 88 -12.71 -0.30 -0.06
CA TYR A 88 -12.53 0.37 -1.35
C TYR A 88 -11.84 -0.55 -2.37
N ALA A 89 -10.80 -1.25 -1.93
CA ALA A 89 -10.04 -2.16 -2.79
C ALA A 89 -10.90 -3.32 -3.30
N VAL A 90 -11.71 -3.94 -2.44
CA VAL A 90 -12.65 -4.99 -2.84
C VAL A 90 -13.63 -4.49 -3.89
N ALA A 91 -14.17 -3.28 -3.72
CA ALA A 91 -15.07 -2.67 -4.69
C ALA A 91 -14.40 -2.40 -6.05
N HIS A 92 -13.07 -2.36 -6.09
CA HIS A 92 -12.27 -2.16 -7.30
C HIS A 92 -11.53 -3.43 -7.75
N GLY A 93 -12.00 -4.60 -7.32
CA GLY A 93 -11.52 -5.89 -7.80
C GLY A 93 -10.30 -6.46 -7.09
N ALA A 94 -9.84 -5.84 -6.02
CA ALA A 94 -8.75 -6.41 -5.24
C ALA A 94 -9.23 -7.60 -4.39
N HIS A 95 -8.39 -8.60 -4.30
CA HIS A 95 -8.64 -9.80 -3.51
C HIS A 95 -7.63 -10.01 -2.39
N ASP A 96 -6.53 -9.27 -2.42
CA ASP A 96 -5.44 -9.35 -1.45
C ASP A 96 -4.84 -7.98 -1.21
N VAL A 97 -4.18 -7.85 -0.06
CA VAL A 97 -3.43 -6.65 0.33
C VAL A 97 -2.02 -7.04 0.67
N HIS A 98 -1.06 -6.21 0.31
CA HIS A 98 0.30 -6.31 0.82
C HIS A 98 0.82 -4.94 1.26
N LEU A 99 1.75 -4.98 2.20
CA LEU A 99 2.38 -3.78 2.72
C LEU A 99 3.70 -4.13 3.40
N GLU A 100 4.48 -3.11 3.67
CA GLU A 100 5.72 -3.21 4.41
C GLU A 100 5.64 -2.34 5.66
N THR A 101 6.28 -2.79 6.74
CA THR A 101 6.44 -1.99 7.96
C THR A 101 7.74 -2.35 8.66
N PHE A 102 8.33 -1.38 9.34
CA PHE A 102 9.54 -1.61 10.12
C PHE A 102 9.19 -2.04 11.55
N SER A 103 10.16 -2.70 12.22
CA SER A 103 10.01 -3.18 13.59
C SER A 103 9.69 -2.08 14.61
N PHE A 104 10.01 -0.82 14.31
CA PHE A 104 9.70 0.33 15.13
C PHE A 104 8.38 1.04 14.74
N GLN A 105 7.58 0.44 13.88
CA GLN A 105 6.32 1.02 13.38
C GLN A 105 5.12 0.20 13.85
N ALA A 106 4.26 -0.25 12.94
CA ALA A 106 2.90 -0.66 13.22
C ALA A 106 2.61 -2.16 13.02
N ARG A 107 3.61 -3.03 13.05
CA ARG A 107 3.38 -4.48 12.87
C ARG A 107 2.24 -5.04 13.74
N PRO A 108 2.17 -4.74 15.06
CA PRO A 108 1.09 -5.26 15.89
C PRO A 108 -0.31 -4.83 15.45
N LEU A 109 -0.45 -3.61 14.92
CA LEU A 109 -1.70 -3.12 14.36
C LEU A 109 -2.16 -4.01 13.20
N TYR A 110 -1.26 -4.27 12.26
CA TYR A 110 -1.58 -5.06 11.08
C TYR A 110 -1.90 -6.51 11.43
N GLU A 111 -1.17 -7.10 12.37
CA GLU A 111 -1.45 -8.46 12.84
C GLU A 111 -2.84 -8.57 13.47
N LYS A 112 -3.27 -7.57 14.24
CA LYS A 112 -4.65 -7.50 14.78
C LYS A 112 -5.70 -7.41 13.68
N LEU A 113 -5.38 -6.80 12.57
CA LEU A 113 -6.28 -6.67 11.42
C LEU A 113 -6.26 -7.88 10.49
N GLY A 114 -5.53 -8.93 10.85
CA GLY A 114 -5.49 -10.19 10.10
C GLY A 114 -4.35 -10.32 9.10
N TYR A 115 -3.38 -9.43 9.14
CA TYR A 115 -2.19 -9.50 8.30
C TYR A 115 -1.18 -10.49 8.87
N THR A 116 -0.46 -11.18 8.00
CA THR A 116 0.60 -12.12 8.37
C THR A 116 1.92 -11.71 7.71
N VAL A 117 3.02 -11.83 8.46
CA VAL A 117 4.36 -11.61 7.93
C VAL A 117 4.73 -12.80 7.05
N PHE A 118 5.15 -12.52 5.83
CA PHE A 118 5.62 -13.55 4.89
C PHE A 118 7.08 -13.40 4.48
N ALA A 119 7.70 -12.27 4.82
CA ALA A 119 9.14 -12.04 4.60
C ALA A 119 9.67 -11.02 5.59
N THR A 120 10.95 -11.14 5.91
CA THR A 120 11.65 -10.24 6.84
C THR A 120 13.02 -9.92 6.27
N LEU A 121 13.40 -8.65 6.33
CA LEU A 121 14.75 -8.20 6.08
C LEU A 121 15.38 -7.78 7.40
N ASP A 122 16.48 -8.43 7.76
CA ASP A 122 17.21 -8.12 8.98
C ASP A 122 18.16 -6.95 8.77
N ASP A 123 18.50 -6.29 9.87
CA ASP A 123 19.47 -5.18 9.87
C ASP A 123 19.07 -4.06 8.87
N PHE A 124 17.80 -3.69 8.89
CA PHE A 124 17.23 -2.71 7.96
C PHE A 124 16.22 -1.80 8.70
N PRO A 125 16.63 -0.58 9.12
CA PRO A 125 18.02 -0.13 9.30
C PRO A 125 18.75 -0.89 10.40
N PRO A 126 20.05 -0.63 10.63
CA PRO A 126 20.83 -1.37 11.62
C PRO A 126 20.15 -1.46 12.98
N GLY A 127 20.06 -2.69 13.54
CA GLY A 127 19.38 -2.97 14.79
C GLY A 127 17.86 -3.14 14.67
N HIS A 128 17.30 -3.05 13.48
CA HIS A 128 15.87 -3.17 13.20
C HIS A 128 15.60 -4.16 12.07
N GLN A 129 14.31 -4.40 11.80
CA GLN A 129 13.86 -5.28 10.74
C GLN A 129 12.80 -4.60 9.90
N LYS A 130 12.73 -4.98 8.63
CA LYS A 130 11.61 -4.65 7.74
C LYS A 130 10.79 -5.91 7.52
N PHE A 131 9.48 -5.81 7.74
CA PHE A 131 8.52 -6.89 7.54
C PHE A 131 7.67 -6.65 6.31
N PHE A 132 7.39 -7.72 5.59
CA PHE A 132 6.43 -7.74 4.49
C PHE A 132 5.23 -8.55 4.94
N LEU A 133 4.05 -7.94 4.90
CA LEU A 133 2.82 -8.54 5.37
C LEU A 133 1.79 -8.62 4.25
N ARG A 134 0.88 -9.59 4.37
CA ARG A 134 -0.21 -9.78 3.44
C ARG A 134 -1.48 -10.19 4.16
N LYS A 135 -2.61 -9.94 3.50
CA LYS A 135 -3.93 -10.37 3.95
C LYS A 135 -4.80 -10.68 2.75
N ARG A 136 -5.54 -11.79 2.82
CA ARG A 136 -6.60 -12.07 1.85
C ARG A 136 -7.86 -11.31 2.23
N LEU A 137 -8.45 -10.62 1.26
CA LEU A 137 -9.72 -9.94 1.43
C LEU A 137 -10.86 -10.90 1.13
N THR A 138 -11.92 -10.86 1.98
CA THR A 138 -13.15 -11.59 1.73
C THR A 138 -14.18 -10.62 1.17
N THR A 139 -14.83 -11.01 0.10
CA THR A 139 -15.98 -10.28 -0.44
C THR A 139 -17.25 -10.91 0.11
N GLU A 140 -18.06 -10.15 0.84
CA GLU A 140 -19.43 -10.58 1.10
C GLU A 140 -20.15 -10.74 -0.23
N GLY A 141 -20.71 -11.92 -0.48
CA GLY A 141 -21.41 -12.24 -1.72
C GLY A 141 -20.57 -12.93 -2.80
N HIS A 142 -19.27 -13.02 -2.67
CA HIS A 142 -18.46 -13.90 -3.51
C HIS A 142 -18.40 -15.30 -2.89
N ARG A 143 -19.55 -15.95 -2.83
CA ARG A 143 -19.60 -17.38 -2.54
C ARG A 143 -19.12 -18.11 -3.75
N GLY A 144 -17.90 -18.51 -3.70
CA GLY A 144 -17.60 -19.81 -4.15
C GLY A 144 -17.02 -19.97 -5.44
N SER A 145 -16.18 -19.40 -6.04
CA SER A 145 -15.26 -20.18 -6.86
C SER A 145 -13.99 -20.37 -6.04
N PRO A 146 -13.65 -21.60 -5.66
CA PRO A 146 -12.34 -21.82 -5.09
C PRO A 146 -11.33 -21.37 -6.12
N ARG A 147 -10.47 -20.45 -5.75
CA ARG A 147 -9.36 -20.08 -6.60
C ARG A 147 -8.44 -21.25 -6.78
N LYS A 148 -8.26 -21.54 -8.02
CA LYS A 148 -7.24 -22.51 -8.42
C LYS A 148 -5.85 -21.91 -8.23
#